data_cda9b14ad4903522b0ec32589a879e1f
#
_entry.id   cda9b14ad4903522b0ec32589a879e1f
#
_cell.length_a   1.000
_cell.length_b   1.000
_cell.length_c   1.000
_cell.angle_alpha   90.00
_cell.angle_beta   90.00
_cell.angle_gamma   90.00
#
_symmetry.space_group_name_H-M   'P 1'
#
loop_
_entity.id
_entity.type
_entity.pdbx_description
1 polymer ?
#
loop_
_entity_poly.entity_id
_entity_poly.type
_entity_poly.pdbx_seq_one_letter_code
_entity_poly.pdbx_strand_id
1 'polypeptide(L)'
;MSTIDRLKKTLNNETGAVISSPVNRRYFTGFPSSNGFLLVTTNSTVFLTDSRYLEAAEKSITVCPVDELIDAKRQIPEFFNEHKLNRILFESDRLYISDFERMKAFFDIKEPISDGSLDKAINEMRAIKNSFELECIKKAQEIAKNAFSYILGFIKDGVTEKQTALELDFFMLKNGAEALSFDTIVVSGKNSSLPHGVPSDK
;
A
#
# COMPACT_ATOMS: atom_id res chain seq x y z
N MET A 1 12.97 16.49 -1.75
CA MET A 1 13.51 15.24 -1.13
C MET A 1 12.43 14.18 -1.27
N SER A 2 12.74 13.08 -1.97
CA SER A 2 11.78 11.99 -2.21
C SER A 2 11.43 11.24 -0.90
N THR A 3 10.36 10.43 -0.94
CA THR A 3 10.01 9.54 0.17
C THR A 3 11.10 8.52 0.45
N ILE A 4 11.73 7.99 -0.62
CA ILE A 4 12.89 7.08 -0.51
C ILE A 4 14.07 7.76 0.18
N ASP A 5 14.40 9.02 -0.16
CA ASP A 5 15.49 9.74 0.50
C ASP A 5 15.22 9.97 1.99
N ARG A 6 13.96 10.14 2.37
CA ARG A 6 13.56 10.23 3.78
C ARG A 6 13.80 8.92 4.49
N LEU A 7 13.44 7.79 3.88
CA LEU A 7 13.68 6.46 4.43
C LEU A 7 15.17 6.18 4.58
N LYS A 8 15.97 6.48 3.55
CA LYS A 8 17.44 6.32 3.61
C LYS A 8 18.08 7.03 4.80
N LYS A 9 17.54 8.17 5.24
CA LYS A 9 18.02 8.90 6.42
C LYS A 9 17.70 8.24 7.76
N THR A 10 16.75 7.31 7.79
CA THR A 10 16.44 6.52 9.00
C THR A 10 17.31 5.28 9.12
N LEU A 11 18.01 4.91 8.06
CA LEU A 11 18.96 3.79 8.02
C LEU A 11 20.37 4.31 8.39
N ASN A 12 21.20 3.40 8.85
CA ASN A 12 22.65 3.61 9.00
C ASN A 12 23.42 2.74 7.99
N ASN A 13 24.75 2.89 7.94
CA ASN A 13 25.60 2.20 6.96
C ASN A 13 25.68 0.68 7.14
N GLU A 14 25.13 0.14 8.22
CA GLU A 14 25.09 -1.30 8.50
C GLU A 14 23.69 -1.90 8.28
N THR A 15 22.69 -1.06 7.95
CA THR A 15 21.29 -1.45 7.93
C THR A 15 20.67 -1.26 6.54
N GLY A 16 19.98 -2.29 6.04
CA GLY A 16 19.11 -2.22 4.88
C GLY A 16 17.65 -2.44 5.25
N ALA A 17 16.75 -2.20 4.32
CA ALA A 17 15.31 -2.40 4.50
C ALA A 17 14.71 -3.14 3.31
N VAL A 18 13.81 -4.08 3.59
CA VAL A 18 12.94 -4.77 2.63
C VAL A 18 11.52 -4.31 2.84
N ILE A 19 10.93 -3.67 1.82
CA ILE A 19 9.53 -3.26 1.82
C ILE A 19 8.76 -4.17 0.89
N SER A 20 7.90 -4.99 1.47
CA SER A 20 7.14 -6.04 0.79
C SER A 20 5.65 -5.71 0.66
N SER A 21 5.09 -4.89 1.56
CA SER A 21 3.66 -4.58 1.54
C SER A 21 3.27 -3.74 0.32
N PRO A 22 2.18 -4.06 -0.39
CA PRO A 22 1.73 -3.31 -1.57
C PRO A 22 1.51 -1.82 -1.28
N VAL A 23 0.97 -1.51 -0.10
CA VAL A 23 0.66 -0.13 0.32
C VAL A 23 1.93 0.69 0.47
N ASN A 24 2.97 0.15 1.10
CA ASN A 24 4.22 0.89 1.32
C ASN A 24 5.09 0.90 0.06
N ARG A 25 5.09 -0.17 -0.75
CA ARG A 25 5.70 -0.11 -2.09
C ARG A 25 5.12 1.03 -2.91
N ARG A 26 3.77 1.13 -2.99
CA ARG A 26 3.09 2.23 -3.69
C ARG A 26 3.43 3.61 -3.09
N TYR A 27 3.53 3.72 -1.76
CA TYR A 27 3.91 4.98 -1.10
C TYR A 27 5.30 5.46 -1.54
N PHE A 28 6.26 4.57 -1.69
CA PHE A 28 7.64 4.92 -2.06
C PHE A 28 7.84 5.08 -3.56
N THR A 29 7.18 4.26 -4.38
CA THR A 29 7.41 4.20 -5.84
C THR A 29 6.34 4.93 -6.66
N GLY A 30 5.17 5.18 -6.09
CA GLY A 30 3.97 5.64 -6.81
C GLY A 30 3.28 4.53 -7.63
N PHE A 31 3.86 3.33 -7.71
CA PHE A 31 3.41 2.26 -8.58
C PHE A 31 2.63 1.17 -7.80
N PRO A 32 1.37 0.88 -8.19
CA PRO A 32 0.60 -0.20 -7.58
C PRO A 32 1.01 -1.55 -8.17
N SER A 33 1.37 -2.51 -7.33
CA SER A 33 1.65 -3.89 -7.73
C SER A 33 1.20 -4.87 -6.66
N SER A 34 0.73 -6.05 -7.06
CA SER A 34 0.39 -7.12 -6.10
C SER A 34 1.62 -7.91 -5.69
N ASN A 35 2.72 -7.85 -6.47
CA ASN A 35 3.98 -8.56 -6.18
C ASN A 35 5.18 -7.62 -6.33
N GLY A 36 6.25 -7.91 -5.58
CA GLY A 36 7.54 -7.21 -5.64
C GLY A 36 8.11 -6.88 -4.28
N PHE A 37 9.34 -6.35 -4.31
CA PHE A 37 10.08 -5.89 -3.15
C PHE A 37 10.78 -4.57 -3.48
N LEU A 38 10.71 -3.61 -2.58
CA LEU A 38 11.57 -2.43 -2.65
C LEU A 38 12.72 -2.64 -1.65
N LEU A 39 13.93 -2.76 -2.17
CA LEU A 39 15.14 -2.93 -1.37
C LEU A 39 15.82 -1.57 -1.22
N VAL A 40 16.15 -1.19 0.00
CA VAL A 40 16.69 0.14 0.31
C VAL A 40 17.90 0.01 1.22
N THR A 41 18.97 0.74 0.85
CA THR A 41 20.14 1.00 1.70
C THR A 41 20.33 2.51 1.82
N THR A 42 21.30 2.99 2.59
CA THR A 42 21.64 4.41 2.65
C THR A 42 21.99 4.98 1.26
N ASN A 43 22.62 4.19 0.39
CA ASN A 43 23.19 4.65 -0.88
C ASN A 43 22.49 4.09 -2.12
N SER A 44 21.78 2.99 -2.00
CA SER A 44 21.16 2.28 -3.14
C SER A 44 19.71 1.96 -2.88
N THR A 45 18.97 1.77 -3.97
CA THR A 45 17.57 1.34 -3.94
C THR A 45 17.25 0.62 -5.23
N VAL A 46 16.50 -0.47 -5.17
CA VAL A 46 15.97 -1.17 -6.35
C VAL A 46 14.55 -1.66 -6.07
N PHE A 47 13.70 -1.58 -7.07
CA PHE A 47 12.39 -2.21 -7.04
C PHE A 47 12.41 -3.48 -7.86
N LEU A 48 12.21 -4.62 -7.21
CA LEU A 48 12.10 -5.93 -7.84
C LEU A 48 10.63 -6.27 -8.05
N THR A 49 10.23 -6.63 -9.27
CA THR A 49 8.86 -7.07 -9.56
C THR A 49 8.85 -8.14 -10.64
N ASP A 50 7.81 -8.98 -10.68
CA ASP A 50 7.72 -10.04 -11.68
C ASP A 50 7.40 -9.51 -13.09
N SER A 51 7.54 -10.38 -14.11
CA SER A 51 7.37 -10.04 -15.53
C SER A 51 6.02 -9.40 -15.86
N ARG A 52 4.96 -9.67 -15.08
CA ARG A 52 3.61 -9.08 -15.29
C ARG A 52 3.59 -7.57 -15.09
N TYR A 53 4.47 -7.06 -14.23
CA TYR A 53 4.54 -5.65 -13.85
C TYR A 53 5.78 -4.94 -14.38
N LEU A 54 6.80 -5.67 -14.86
CA LEU A 54 8.13 -5.14 -15.19
C LEU A 54 8.04 -3.95 -16.15
N GLU A 55 7.46 -4.15 -17.33
CA GLU A 55 7.36 -3.10 -18.36
C GLU A 55 6.62 -1.84 -17.87
N ALA A 56 5.52 -2.03 -17.13
CA ALA A 56 4.74 -0.92 -16.59
C ALA A 56 5.49 -0.19 -15.46
N ALA A 57 6.22 -0.93 -14.62
CA ALA A 57 7.03 -0.39 -13.56
C ALA A 57 8.22 0.43 -14.11
N GLU A 58 8.94 -0.10 -15.10
CA GLU A 58 10.05 0.61 -15.79
C GLU A 58 9.60 1.95 -16.41
N LYS A 59 8.37 1.98 -16.97
CA LYS A 59 7.80 3.21 -17.55
C LYS A 59 7.33 4.22 -16.51
N SER A 60 6.95 3.76 -15.33
CA SER A 60 6.25 4.58 -14.33
C SER A 60 7.13 5.00 -13.16
N ILE A 61 8.05 4.13 -12.72
CA ILE A 61 8.92 4.38 -11.58
C ILE A 61 10.14 5.17 -12.02
N THR A 62 10.28 6.39 -11.49
CA THR A 62 11.41 7.28 -11.79
C THR A 62 12.31 7.51 -10.58
N VAL A 63 11.94 6.98 -9.42
CA VAL A 63 12.62 7.24 -8.14
C VAL A 63 13.71 6.24 -7.79
N CYS A 64 13.74 5.09 -8.47
CA CYS A 64 14.76 4.05 -8.33
C CYS A 64 14.80 3.16 -9.59
N PRO A 65 15.88 2.40 -9.82
CA PRO A 65 15.93 1.32 -10.78
C PRO A 65 14.85 0.27 -10.54
N VAL A 66 14.44 -0.37 -11.63
CA VAL A 66 13.48 -1.49 -11.63
C VAL A 66 14.17 -2.70 -12.24
N ASP A 67 14.12 -3.85 -11.59
CA ASP A 67 14.65 -5.10 -12.09
C ASP A 67 13.62 -6.22 -12.01
N GLU A 68 13.78 -7.23 -12.86
CA GLU A 68 12.90 -8.40 -12.85
C GLU A 68 13.17 -9.30 -11.64
N LEU A 69 12.11 -9.61 -10.91
CA LEU A 69 12.12 -10.59 -9.82
C LEU A 69 12.03 -12.01 -10.41
N ILE A 70 13.14 -12.68 -10.57
CA ILE A 70 13.23 -14.07 -11.06
C ILE A 70 13.37 -15.03 -9.88
N ASP A 71 14.27 -14.73 -8.94
CA ASP A 71 14.57 -15.56 -7.77
C ASP A 71 14.84 -14.66 -6.54
N ALA A 72 13.82 -14.47 -5.72
CA ALA A 72 13.91 -13.66 -4.50
C ALA A 72 14.98 -14.20 -3.53
N LYS A 73 15.13 -15.54 -3.43
CA LYS A 73 16.09 -16.19 -2.53
C LYS A 73 17.54 -15.83 -2.89
N ARG A 74 17.80 -15.55 -4.14
CA ARG A 74 19.11 -15.15 -4.63
C ARG A 74 19.24 -13.63 -4.67
N GLN A 75 18.34 -12.93 -5.35
CA GLN A 75 18.46 -11.51 -5.66
C GLN A 75 18.43 -10.61 -4.42
N ILE A 76 17.58 -10.92 -3.43
CA ILE A 76 17.48 -10.09 -2.21
C ILE A 76 18.78 -10.14 -1.39
N PRO A 77 19.35 -11.31 -1.05
CA PRO A 77 20.65 -11.37 -0.38
C PRO A 77 21.80 -10.79 -1.20
N GLU A 78 21.86 -11.03 -2.52
CA GLU A 78 22.88 -10.48 -3.39
C GLU A 78 22.94 -8.95 -3.29
N PHE A 79 21.79 -8.27 -3.41
CA PHE A 79 21.72 -6.82 -3.28
C PHE A 79 22.30 -6.32 -1.94
N PHE A 80 21.98 -6.95 -0.82
CA PHE A 80 22.50 -6.53 0.48
C PHE A 80 23.95 -6.96 0.73
N ASN A 81 24.42 -8.03 0.10
CA ASN A 81 25.82 -8.47 0.19
C ASN A 81 26.76 -7.48 -0.51
N GLU A 82 26.39 -6.98 -1.67
CA GLU A 82 27.14 -5.94 -2.39
C GLU A 82 27.37 -4.69 -1.54
N HIS A 83 26.43 -4.37 -0.64
CA HIS A 83 26.51 -3.21 0.23
C HIS A 83 27.13 -3.49 1.61
N LYS A 84 27.59 -4.74 1.87
CA LYS A 84 28.24 -5.18 3.12
C LYS A 84 27.45 -4.86 4.38
N LEU A 85 26.10 -4.99 4.31
CA LEU A 85 25.22 -4.74 5.44
C LEU A 85 25.13 -5.93 6.37
N ASN A 86 24.96 -5.67 7.66
CA ASN A 86 24.83 -6.70 8.69
C ASN A 86 23.38 -6.94 9.11
N ARG A 87 22.54 -5.93 9.05
CA ARG A 87 21.16 -5.95 9.55
C ARG A 87 20.17 -5.62 8.44
N ILE A 88 19.11 -6.39 8.31
CA ILE A 88 18.06 -6.21 7.31
C ILE A 88 16.73 -6.06 8.02
N LEU A 89 16.13 -4.87 7.90
CA LEU A 89 14.84 -4.55 8.51
C LEU A 89 13.71 -4.99 7.58
N PHE A 90 12.70 -5.62 8.19
CA PHE A 90 11.45 -6.01 7.54
C PHE A 90 10.26 -5.30 8.20
N GLU A 91 9.20 -5.10 7.44
CA GLU A 91 7.92 -4.66 7.98
C GLU A 91 7.37 -5.74 8.94
N SER A 92 6.87 -5.36 10.11
CA SER A 92 6.25 -6.27 11.08
C SER A 92 4.72 -6.19 11.06
N ASP A 93 4.16 -5.02 10.77
CA ASP A 93 2.71 -4.78 10.76
C ASP A 93 1.98 -5.36 9.54
N ARG A 94 2.72 -5.69 8.48
CA ARG A 94 2.17 -6.02 7.17
C ARG A 94 2.69 -7.32 6.57
N LEU A 95 3.58 -7.99 7.25
CA LEU A 95 4.19 -9.23 6.81
C LEU A 95 3.66 -10.39 7.66
N TYR A 96 3.21 -11.46 7.03
CA TYR A 96 2.87 -12.67 7.76
C TYR A 96 4.13 -13.27 8.39
N ILE A 97 4.01 -13.83 9.58
CA ILE A 97 5.11 -14.50 10.27
C ILE A 97 5.75 -15.59 9.37
N SER A 98 4.93 -16.36 8.67
CA SER A 98 5.39 -17.39 7.72
C SER A 98 6.24 -16.81 6.59
N ASP A 99 5.89 -15.61 6.10
CA ASP A 99 6.65 -14.95 5.04
C ASP A 99 7.97 -14.39 5.57
N PHE A 100 7.97 -13.84 6.77
CA PHE A 100 9.18 -13.40 7.43
C PHE A 100 10.15 -14.56 7.67
N GLU A 101 9.68 -15.67 8.25
CA GLU A 101 10.53 -16.86 8.49
C GLU A 101 11.07 -17.46 7.18
N ARG A 102 10.26 -17.45 6.11
CA ARG A 102 10.72 -17.86 4.78
C ARG A 102 11.81 -16.94 4.24
N MET A 103 11.64 -15.62 4.34
CA MET A 103 12.64 -14.65 3.87
C MET A 103 13.89 -14.63 4.75
N LYS A 104 13.74 -14.83 6.05
CA LYS A 104 14.85 -14.98 6.99
C LYS A 104 15.79 -16.11 6.59
N ALA A 105 15.24 -17.20 6.08
CA ALA A 105 16.02 -18.33 5.57
C ALA A 105 16.82 -18.03 4.29
N PHE A 106 16.64 -16.86 3.66
CA PHE A 106 17.47 -16.44 2.53
C PHE A 106 18.86 -15.94 2.95
N PHE A 107 19.04 -15.57 4.22
CA PHE A 107 20.25 -14.94 4.73
C PHE A 107 21.05 -15.88 5.64
N ASP A 108 22.25 -16.24 5.22
CA ASP A 108 23.12 -17.16 6.00
C ASP A 108 23.87 -16.42 7.13
N ILE A 109 24.24 -15.15 6.94
CA ILE A 109 25.16 -14.40 7.82
C ILE A 109 24.58 -13.07 8.32
N LYS A 110 23.44 -12.65 7.82
CA LYS A 110 22.84 -11.35 8.18
C LYS A 110 21.76 -11.52 9.22
N GLU A 111 21.53 -10.49 10.01
CA GLU A 111 20.46 -10.43 10.99
C GLU A 111 19.18 -9.85 10.38
N PRO A 112 18.20 -10.67 9.95
CA PRO A 112 16.88 -10.22 9.59
C PRO A 112 16.11 -9.79 10.84
N ILE A 113 15.54 -8.58 10.82
CA ILE A 113 14.89 -7.95 11.96
C ILE A 113 13.49 -7.52 11.57
N SER A 114 12.50 -7.91 12.37
CA SER A 114 11.11 -7.49 12.26
C SER A 114 10.62 -7.06 13.65
N ASP A 115 11.13 -5.92 14.14
CA ASP A 115 10.92 -5.40 15.49
C ASP A 115 10.00 -4.17 15.56
N GLY A 116 9.39 -3.81 14.44
CA GLY A 116 8.52 -2.63 14.31
C GLY A 116 9.26 -1.32 14.08
N SER A 117 10.58 -1.30 14.09
CA SER A 117 11.36 -0.05 13.88
C SER A 117 11.16 0.52 12.48
N LEU A 118 11.12 -0.36 11.45
CA LEU A 118 10.84 0.03 10.08
C LEU A 118 9.41 0.58 9.91
N ASP A 119 8.43 -0.11 10.50
CA ASP A 119 7.02 0.31 10.47
C ASP A 119 6.83 1.66 11.14
N LYS A 120 7.46 1.88 12.30
CA LYS A 120 7.44 3.16 12.99
C LYS A 120 7.98 4.28 12.10
N ALA A 121 9.15 4.09 11.49
CA ALA A 121 9.74 5.08 10.58
C ALA A 121 8.84 5.39 9.38
N ILE A 122 8.25 4.36 8.75
CA ILE A 122 7.33 4.53 7.63
C ILE A 122 6.04 5.24 8.08
N ASN A 123 5.47 4.87 9.21
CA ASN A 123 4.24 5.47 9.73
C ASN A 123 4.44 6.95 10.10
N GLU A 124 5.56 7.32 10.70
CA GLU A 124 5.93 8.72 10.96
C GLU A 124 6.05 9.53 9.66
N MET A 125 6.67 8.97 8.62
CA MET A 125 6.74 9.60 7.31
C MET A 125 5.37 9.80 6.67
N ARG A 126 4.46 8.80 6.77
CA ARG A 126 3.11 8.83 6.22
C ARG A 126 2.14 9.68 7.04
N ALA A 127 2.44 9.94 8.30
CA ALA A 127 1.61 10.82 9.14
C ALA A 127 1.56 12.25 8.60
N ILE A 128 2.66 12.75 8.06
CA ILE A 128 2.76 14.09 7.48
C ILE A 128 2.63 14.00 5.96
N LYS A 129 1.47 14.45 5.44
CA LYS A 129 1.13 14.38 4.01
C LYS A 129 1.81 15.51 3.24
N ASN A 130 2.33 15.19 2.06
CA ASN A 130 2.82 16.19 1.12
C ASN A 130 1.65 16.82 0.33
N SER A 131 1.93 17.82 -0.53
CA SER A 131 0.90 18.52 -1.31
C SER A 131 0.13 17.58 -2.24
N PHE A 132 0.80 16.65 -2.92
CA PHE A 132 0.16 15.68 -3.81
C PHE A 132 -0.76 14.73 -3.04
N GLU A 133 -0.33 14.21 -1.91
CA GLU A 133 -1.15 13.35 -1.05
C GLU A 133 -2.38 14.09 -0.50
N LEU A 134 -2.22 15.36 -0.15
CA LEU A 134 -3.36 16.20 0.27
C LEU A 134 -4.37 16.43 -0.86
N GLU A 135 -3.90 16.65 -2.08
CA GLU A 135 -4.79 16.78 -3.25
C GLU A 135 -5.55 15.47 -3.53
N CYS A 136 -4.89 14.32 -3.43
CA CYS A 136 -5.56 13.01 -3.57
C CYS A 136 -6.64 12.81 -2.50
N ILE A 137 -6.35 13.15 -1.23
CA ILE A 137 -7.31 13.06 -0.13
C ILE A 137 -8.51 14.00 -0.37
N LYS A 138 -8.26 15.24 -0.77
CA LYS A 138 -9.33 16.22 -1.08
C LYS A 138 -10.21 15.72 -2.21
N LYS A 139 -9.62 15.19 -3.29
CA LYS A 139 -10.37 14.66 -4.42
C LYS A 139 -11.23 13.45 -4.04
N ALA A 140 -10.68 12.52 -3.25
CA ALA A 140 -11.45 11.40 -2.74
C ALA A 140 -12.65 11.86 -1.87
N GLN A 141 -12.41 12.84 -0.99
CA GLN A 141 -13.45 13.44 -0.16
C GLN A 141 -14.54 14.16 -1.00
N GLU A 142 -14.15 14.83 -2.09
CA GLU A 142 -15.09 15.48 -3.01
C GLU A 142 -15.99 14.45 -3.71
N ILE A 143 -15.42 13.35 -4.20
CA ILE A 143 -16.19 12.24 -4.80
C ILE A 143 -17.20 11.70 -3.78
N ALA A 144 -16.78 11.42 -2.55
CA ALA A 144 -17.66 10.91 -1.51
C ALA A 144 -18.79 11.90 -1.14
N LYS A 145 -18.47 13.20 -1.04
CA LYS A 145 -19.47 14.27 -0.82
C LYS A 145 -20.50 14.33 -1.95
N ASN A 146 -20.03 14.27 -3.20
CA ASN A 146 -20.92 14.30 -4.37
C ASN A 146 -21.78 13.05 -4.46
N ALA A 147 -21.24 11.87 -4.12
CA ALA A 147 -21.98 10.62 -4.02
C ALA A 147 -23.09 10.71 -2.97
N PHE A 148 -22.80 11.29 -1.81
CA PHE A 148 -23.82 11.52 -0.77
C PHE A 148 -24.93 12.46 -1.26
N SER A 149 -24.58 13.56 -1.92
CA SER A 149 -25.58 14.50 -2.46
C SER A 149 -26.45 13.85 -3.54
N TYR A 150 -25.84 13.01 -4.38
CA TYR A 150 -26.53 12.29 -5.45
C TYR A 150 -27.51 11.25 -4.89
N ILE A 151 -27.09 10.47 -3.89
CA ILE A 151 -27.90 9.37 -3.37
C ILE A 151 -29.18 9.84 -2.65
N LEU A 152 -29.17 11.05 -2.08
CA LEU A 152 -30.36 11.63 -1.46
C LEU A 152 -31.52 11.80 -2.46
N GLY A 153 -31.22 12.02 -3.74
CA GLY A 153 -32.23 12.08 -4.80
C GLY A 153 -32.66 10.70 -5.32
N PHE A 154 -31.87 9.67 -5.09
CA PHE A 154 -32.15 8.29 -5.50
C PHE A 154 -33.04 7.54 -4.50
N ILE A 155 -32.85 7.78 -3.21
CA ILE A 155 -33.58 7.14 -2.13
C ILE A 155 -35.06 7.55 -2.18
N LYS A 156 -35.95 6.55 -2.31
CA LYS A 156 -37.42 6.71 -2.29
C LYS A 156 -38.08 5.40 -1.86
N ASP A 157 -39.37 5.46 -1.61
CA ASP A 157 -40.14 4.26 -1.26
C ASP A 157 -40.01 3.17 -2.34
N GLY A 158 -39.74 1.96 -1.91
CA GLY A 158 -39.55 0.79 -2.78
C GLY A 158 -38.12 0.54 -3.25
N VAL A 159 -37.16 1.44 -2.96
CA VAL A 159 -35.73 1.19 -3.21
C VAL A 159 -35.14 0.41 -2.03
N THR A 160 -34.43 -0.70 -2.34
CA THR A 160 -33.83 -1.54 -1.30
C THR A 160 -32.48 -0.99 -0.80
N GLU A 161 -32.04 -1.46 0.38
CA GLU A 161 -30.70 -1.15 0.91
C GLU A 161 -29.60 -1.55 -0.06
N LYS A 162 -29.68 -2.72 -0.68
CA LYS A 162 -28.73 -3.19 -1.71
C LYS A 162 -28.70 -2.31 -2.96
N GLN A 163 -29.87 -1.91 -3.47
CA GLN A 163 -29.93 -1.01 -4.61
C GLN A 163 -29.27 0.33 -4.32
N THR A 164 -29.53 0.87 -3.12
CA THR A 164 -28.90 2.12 -2.67
C THR A 164 -27.38 1.99 -2.53
N ALA A 165 -26.88 0.89 -1.98
CA ALA A 165 -25.44 0.63 -1.87
C ALA A 165 -24.78 0.53 -3.23
N LEU A 166 -25.34 -0.26 -4.15
CA LEU A 166 -24.84 -0.41 -5.51
C LEU A 166 -24.81 0.91 -6.28
N GLU A 167 -25.82 1.75 -6.12
CA GLU A 167 -25.89 3.05 -6.77
C GLU A 167 -24.82 4.01 -6.26
N LEU A 168 -24.56 4.01 -4.94
CA LEU A 168 -23.44 4.74 -4.34
C LEU A 168 -22.10 4.30 -4.89
N ASP A 169 -21.86 3.00 -4.91
CA ASP A 169 -20.61 2.41 -5.38
C ASP A 169 -20.36 2.76 -6.84
N PHE A 170 -21.38 2.57 -7.67
CA PHE A 170 -21.33 2.89 -9.09
C PHE A 170 -21.06 4.38 -9.33
N PHE A 171 -21.74 5.26 -8.58
CA PHE A 171 -21.52 6.70 -8.70
C PHE A 171 -20.07 7.08 -8.36
N MET A 172 -19.51 6.57 -7.26
CA MET A 172 -18.13 6.87 -6.86
C MET A 172 -17.12 6.40 -7.90
N LEU A 173 -17.24 5.15 -8.37
CA LEU A 173 -16.35 4.59 -9.39
C LEU A 173 -16.46 5.34 -10.72
N LYS A 174 -17.67 5.66 -11.18
CA LYS A 174 -17.91 6.43 -12.40
C LYS A 174 -17.34 7.86 -12.34
N ASN A 175 -17.25 8.44 -11.15
CA ASN A 175 -16.71 9.78 -10.93
C ASN A 175 -15.23 9.80 -10.53
N GLY A 176 -14.51 8.69 -10.78
CA GLY A 176 -13.05 8.62 -10.73
C GLY A 176 -12.46 8.10 -9.42
N ALA A 177 -13.26 7.46 -8.56
CA ALA A 177 -12.70 6.67 -7.48
C ALA A 177 -11.97 5.44 -8.07
N GLU A 178 -10.78 5.17 -7.60
CA GLU A 178 -9.98 4.00 -8.01
C GLU A 178 -10.60 2.70 -7.48
N ALA A 179 -11.12 2.76 -6.26
CA ALA A 179 -11.79 1.67 -5.58
C ALA A 179 -12.64 2.22 -4.43
N LEU A 180 -13.47 1.36 -3.86
CA LEU A 180 -14.16 1.64 -2.59
C LEU A 180 -13.19 1.44 -1.42
N SER A 181 -13.30 2.26 -0.38
CA SER A 181 -12.44 2.16 0.80
C SER A 181 -12.78 0.95 1.67
N PHE A 182 -14.05 0.57 1.69
CA PHE A 182 -14.64 -0.54 2.42
C PHE A 182 -16.01 -0.88 1.83
N ASP A 183 -16.58 -2.02 2.22
CA ASP A 183 -17.92 -2.43 1.80
C ASP A 183 -18.96 -1.41 2.23
N THR A 184 -19.77 -0.95 1.28
CA THR A 184 -20.73 0.14 1.52
C THR A 184 -21.81 -0.28 2.50
N ILE A 185 -22.00 0.50 3.56
CA ILE A 185 -23.01 0.30 4.58
C ILE A 185 -24.23 1.15 4.25
N VAL A 186 -25.35 0.47 3.97
CA VAL A 186 -26.67 1.09 3.80
C VAL A 186 -27.68 0.24 4.55
N VAL A 187 -28.28 0.81 5.57
CA VAL A 187 -29.27 0.12 6.42
C VAL A 187 -30.44 1.04 6.75
N SER A 188 -31.63 0.47 6.92
CA SER A 188 -32.86 1.24 7.13
C SER A 188 -33.70 0.72 8.32
N GLY A 189 -34.57 1.57 8.85
CA GLY A 189 -35.45 1.24 9.93
C GLY A 189 -34.73 0.70 11.16
N LYS A 190 -35.12 -0.47 11.67
CA LYS A 190 -34.50 -1.09 12.86
C LYS A 190 -33.01 -1.44 12.63
N ASN A 191 -32.62 -1.75 11.42
CA ASN A 191 -31.23 -2.10 11.08
C ASN A 191 -30.28 -0.90 11.24
N SER A 192 -30.79 0.34 11.23
CA SER A 192 -29.98 1.54 11.42
C SER A 192 -29.28 1.62 12.79
N SER A 193 -29.65 0.75 13.73
CA SER A 193 -28.94 0.60 15.01
C SER A 193 -27.66 -0.24 14.91
N LEU A 194 -27.40 -0.88 13.75
CA LEU A 194 -26.25 -1.75 13.53
C LEU A 194 -25.11 -0.96 12.87
N PRO A 195 -24.01 -0.64 13.58
CA PRO A 195 -22.91 0.17 13.01
C PRO A 195 -22.22 -0.46 11.79
N HIS A 196 -22.24 -1.78 11.68
CA HIS A 196 -21.69 -2.57 10.58
C HIS A 196 -22.78 -3.39 9.88
N GLY A 197 -23.96 -2.80 9.69
CA GLY A 197 -25.05 -3.49 9.00
C GLY A 197 -24.73 -3.75 7.53
N VAL A 198 -25.11 -4.94 7.06
CA VAL A 198 -24.92 -5.34 5.66
C VAL A 198 -26.21 -5.00 4.89
N PRO A 199 -26.13 -4.35 3.71
CA PRO A 199 -27.28 -4.03 2.89
C PRO A 199 -28.10 -5.28 2.52
N SER A 200 -29.39 -5.24 2.74
CA SER A 200 -30.35 -6.31 2.47
C SER A 200 -31.34 -5.96 1.36
N ASP A 201 -32.23 -6.90 1.02
CA ASP A 201 -33.32 -6.68 0.06
C ASP A 201 -34.54 -5.97 0.69
N LYS A 202 -34.38 -5.43 1.87
CA LYS A 202 -35.38 -4.62 2.55
C LYS A 202 -35.49 -3.24 1.92
#